data_5cdfbaedef958a0d9712802a253272d8
#
_entry.id   5cdfbaedef958a0d9712802a253272d8
#
_cell.length_a   1.000
_cell.length_b   1.000
_cell.length_c   1.000
_cell.angle_alpha   90.00
_cell.angle_beta   90.00
_cell.angle_gamma   90.00
#
_symmetry.space_group_name_H-M   'P 1'
#
loop_
_entity.id
_entity.type
_entity.pdbx_description
1 polymer ?
#
loop_
_entity_poly.entity_id
_entity_poly.type
_entity_poly.pdbx_seq_one_letter_code
_entity_poly.pdbx_strand_id
1 'polypeptide(L)'
;MWVTPVTRENGRGNEKERTKMNLRIMLWLLAFSHPLWAAEPKPVTLVVDDVPVVQVLQALVAQENRNLVVSPDVSGTLSLNLTRVPWRQALRTVVTSAGLVLREEGGIFYVHTAAWQREQRERSEQEQARRQLDAPLVTQGIPFSYADAGELQKAAEKLLSPKGSLSVD
;
A
#
# COMPACT_ATOMS: atom_id res chain seq x y z
N MET A 1 -26.50 -5.39 -80.78
CA MET A 1 -26.06 -4.14 -80.14
C MET A 1 -27.17 -3.72 -79.17
N TRP A 2 -27.17 -4.23 -77.95
CA TRP A 2 -28.14 -3.94 -76.88
C TRP A 2 -27.43 -3.44 -75.69
N VAL A 3 -27.65 -2.18 -75.31
CA VAL A 3 -27.16 -1.54 -74.15
C VAL A 3 -28.27 -1.61 -73.09
N THR A 4 -27.99 -2.27 -71.95
CA THR A 4 -28.89 -2.30 -70.80
C THR A 4 -28.55 -1.11 -69.87
N PRO A 5 -29.51 -0.35 -69.35
CA PRO A 5 -29.26 0.72 -68.41
C PRO A 5 -29.05 0.14 -67.02
N VAL A 6 -27.98 0.59 -66.37
CA VAL A 6 -27.64 0.32 -64.95
C VAL A 6 -28.59 1.14 -64.06
N THR A 7 -29.46 0.47 -63.37
CA THR A 7 -30.34 1.07 -62.35
C THR A 7 -29.53 1.38 -61.12
N ARG A 8 -29.41 2.65 -60.73
CA ARG A 8 -28.79 3.17 -59.57
C ARG A 8 -29.74 2.98 -58.37
N GLU A 9 -29.52 1.96 -57.57
CA GLU A 9 -30.28 1.70 -56.37
C GLU A 9 -29.88 2.71 -55.26
N ASN A 10 -30.91 3.40 -54.81
CA ASN A 10 -30.83 4.58 -53.96
C ASN A 10 -30.67 4.13 -52.50
N GLY A 11 -29.47 4.28 -51.92
CA GLY A 11 -29.12 3.88 -50.58
C GLY A 11 -29.71 4.77 -49.46
N ARG A 12 -31.03 4.91 -49.39
CA ARG A 12 -31.71 5.68 -48.31
C ARG A 12 -32.17 4.85 -47.09
N GLY A 13 -31.90 3.55 -47.09
CA GLY A 13 -32.35 2.65 -45.99
C GLY A 13 -31.48 2.59 -44.78
N ASN A 14 -30.21 3.03 -44.84
CA ASN A 14 -29.21 2.70 -43.81
C ASN A 14 -28.95 3.82 -42.78
N GLU A 15 -29.45 5.03 -42.99
CA GLU A 15 -29.25 6.15 -42.05
C GLU A 15 -30.16 6.08 -40.82
N LYS A 16 -31.39 5.61 -40.99
CA LYS A 16 -32.35 5.50 -39.86
C LYS A 16 -32.01 4.39 -38.88
N GLU A 17 -31.38 3.33 -39.31
CA GLU A 17 -30.93 2.21 -38.47
C GLU A 17 -29.68 2.60 -37.66
N ARG A 18 -28.75 3.34 -38.26
CA ARG A 18 -27.55 3.84 -37.59
C ARG A 18 -27.88 4.85 -36.49
N THR A 19 -28.85 5.72 -36.70
CA THR A 19 -29.27 6.73 -35.71
C THR A 19 -29.94 6.07 -34.51
N LYS A 20 -30.73 5.01 -34.71
CA LYS A 20 -31.37 4.27 -33.62
C LYS A 20 -30.37 3.44 -32.82
N MET A 21 -29.34 2.91 -33.46
CA MET A 21 -28.27 2.14 -32.79
C MET A 21 -27.39 3.05 -31.94
N ASN A 22 -27.04 4.23 -32.42
CA ASN A 22 -26.26 5.21 -31.66
C ASN A 22 -27.05 5.79 -30.47
N LEU A 23 -28.36 5.99 -30.62
CA LEU A 23 -29.20 6.48 -29.53
C LEU A 23 -29.36 5.44 -28.41
N ARG A 24 -29.45 4.15 -28.73
CA ARG A 24 -29.53 3.06 -27.74
C ARG A 24 -28.20 2.87 -26.99
N ILE A 25 -27.07 3.01 -27.67
CA ILE A 25 -25.73 2.96 -27.07
C ILE A 25 -25.50 4.19 -26.18
N MET A 26 -25.96 5.36 -26.61
CA MET A 26 -25.83 6.60 -25.80
C MET A 26 -26.72 6.57 -24.55
N LEU A 27 -27.90 5.97 -24.61
CA LEU A 27 -28.78 5.74 -23.44
C LEU A 27 -28.17 4.71 -22.46
N TRP A 28 -27.45 3.70 -22.96
CA TRP A 28 -26.75 2.72 -22.12
C TRP A 28 -25.54 3.31 -21.41
N LEU A 29 -24.82 4.24 -22.03
CA LEU A 29 -23.69 4.94 -21.43
C LEU A 29 -24.11 5.94 -20.35
N LEU A 30 -25.29 6.53 -20.45
CA LEU A 30 -25.86 7.43 -19.43
C LEU A 30 -26.40 6.66 -18.19
N ALA A 31 -26.77 5.39 -18.34
CA ALA A 31 -27.24 4.57 -17.21
C ALA A 31 -26.10 4.10 -16.27
N PHE A 32 -24.82 4.23 -16.68
CA PHE A 32 -23.66 3.82 -15.90
C PHE A 32 -22.99 4.96 -15.12
N SER A 33 -23.46 6.19 -15.22
CA SER A 33 -23.04 7.28 -14.36
C SER A 33 -23.79 7.24 -13.02
N HIS A 34 -23.62 6.16 -12.26
CA HIS A 34 -23.96 6.16 -10.85
C HIS A 34 -22.91 7.04 -10.16
N PRO A 35 -23.27 8.15 -9.53
CA PRO A 35 -22.33 8.83 -8.65
C PRO A 35 -21.91 7.81 -7.61
N LEU A 36 -20.62 7.47 -7.54
CA LEU A 36 -20.03 6.80 -6.40
C LEU A 36 -20.24 7.76 -5.22
N TRP A 37 -21.34 7.65 -4.53
CA TRP A 37 -21.51 8.29 -3.24
C TRP A 37 -20.50 7.61 -2.33
N ALA A 38 -19.31 8.18 -2.28
CA ALA A 38 -18.40 7.95 -1.18
C ALA A 38 -19.19 8.27 0.08
N ALA A 39 -19.54 7.26 0.86
CA ALA A 39 -20.22 7.44 2.14
C ALA A 39 -19.37 8.44 2.93
N GLU A 40 -19.92 9.62 3.18
CA GLU A 40 -19.23 10.65 3.96
C GLU A 40 -18.85 10.04 5.31
N PRO A 41 -17.59 10.12 5.72
CA PRO A 41 -17.17 9.56 7.00
C PRO A 41 -17.97 10.27 8.10
N LYS A 42 -18.69 9.51 8.93
CA LYS A 42 -19.48 10.03 10.03
C LYS A 42 -18.62 10.92 10.91
N PRO A 43 -19.00 12.18 11.14
CA PRO A 43 -18.21 13.08 11.97
C PRO A 43 -18.31 12.64 13.45
N VAL A 44 -17.16 12.62 14.12
CA VAL A 44 -17.02 12.31 15.54
C VAL A 44 -16.93 13.60 16.34
N THR A 45 -17.65 13.64 17.46
CA THR A 45 -17.47 14.65 18.51
C THR A 45 -16.94 13.93 19.74
N LEU A 46 -15.79 14.36 20.23
CA LEU A 46 -15.07 13.74 21.33
C LEU A 46 -14.56 14.84 22.27
N VAL A 47 -15.05 14.85 23.49
CA VAL A 47 -14.58 15.74 24.55
C VAL A 47 -14.13 14.86 25.69
N VAL A 48 -12.87 14.90 26.02
CA VAL A 48 -12.24 14.10 27.08
C VAL A 48 -11.29 14.98 27.89
N ASP A 49 -11.23 14.73 29.18
CA ASP A 49 -10.33 15.41 30.12
C ASP A 49 -9.70 14.37 31.03
N ASP A 50 -8.38 14.31 31.01
CA ASP A 50 -7.53 13.38 31.78
C ASP A 50 -7.95 11.90 31.65
N VAL A 51 -8.32 11.48 30.43
CA VAL A 51 -8.74 10.10 30.12
C VAL A 51 -7.56 9.27 29.61
N PRO A 52 -7.41 8.01 30.06
CA PRO A 52 -6.39 7.12 29.53
C PRO A 52 -6.46 7.00 28.01
N VAL A 53 -5.33 7.19 27.31
CA VAL A 53 -5.25 7.18 25.85
C VAL A 53 -5.80 5.89 25.25
N VAL A 54 -5.55 4.74 25.89
CA VAL A 54 -6.04 3.43 25.45
C VAL A 54 -7.57 3.40 25.40
N GLN A 55 -8.25 3.96 26.41
CA GLN A 55 -9.71 4.00 26.44
C GLN A 55 -10.28 4.90 25.35
N VAL A 56 -9.64 6.05 25.09
CA VAL A 56 -10.04 6.96 24.02
C VAL A 56 -9.91 6.27 22.65
N LEU A 57 -8.80 5.57 22.41
CA LEU A 57 -8.57 4.82 21.19
C LEU A 57 -9.60 3.69 21.00
N GLN A 58 -9.89 2.93 22.06
CA GLN A 58 -10.89 1.86 22.04
C GLN A 58 -12.27 2.40 21.71
N ALA A 59 -12.67 3.52 22.33
CA ALA A 59 -13.97 4.17 22.06
C ALA A 59 -14.07 4.63 20.60
N LEU A 60 -13.02 5.22 20.05
CA LEU A 60 -13.00 5.66 18.66
C LEU A 60 -13.14 4.51 17.67
N VAL A 61 -12.41 3.40 17.86
CA VAL A 61 -12.47 2.28 16.90
C VAL A 61 -13.76 1.48 17.02
N ALA A 62 -14.37 1.44 18.22
CA ALA A 62 -15.66 0.81 18.44
C ALA A 62 -16.80 1.50 17.67
N GLN A 63 -16.73 2.83 17.46
CA GLN A 63 -17.75 3.57 16.70
C GLN A 63 -17.83 3.13 15.22
N GLU A 64 -16.73 2.67 14.65
CA GLU A 64 -16.67 2.23 13.25
C GLU A 64 -16.51 0.71 13.13
N ASN A 65 -16.70 -0.05 14.20
CA ASN A 65 -16.54 -1.50 14.25
C ASN A 65 -15.17 -1.95 13.66
N ARG A 66 -14.10 -1.23 14.02
CA ARG A 66 -12.74 -1.53 13.58
C ARG A 66 -11.98 -2.29 14.66
N ASN A 67 -10.97 -3.04 14.24
CA ASN A 67 -10.10 -3.76 15.15
C ASN A 67 -8.90 -2.88 15.55
N LEU A 68 -8.53 -2.95 16.84
CA LEU A 68 -7.41 -2.20 17.41
C LEU A 68 -6.52 -3.15 18.22
N VAL A 69 -5.24 -3.03 18.02
CA VAL A 69 -4.19 -3.64 18.83
C VAL A 69 -3.36 -2.51 19.41
N VAL A 70 -3.30 -2.44 20.72
CA VAL A 70 -2.49 -1.45 21.45
C VAL A 70 -1.33 -2.18 22.11
N SER A 71 -0.13 -1.68 21.88
CA SER A 71 1.08 -2.23 22.49
C SER A 71 1.09 -1.96 24.00
N PRO A 72 1.64 -2.86 24.83
CA PRO A 72 1.62 -2.72 26.30
C PRO A 72 2.43 -1.52 26.83
N ASP A 73 3.32 -0.96 26.01
CA ASP A 73 4.11 0.23 26.33
C ASP A 73 3.33 1.55 26.15
N VAL A 74 2.09 1.49 25.65
CA VAL A 74 1.21 2.66 25.50
C VAL A 74 0.59 2.99 26.86
N SER A 75 0.90 4.18 27.36
CA SER A 75 0.41 4.67 28.65
C SER A 75 0.18 6.19 28.59
N GLY A 76 -0.39 6.75 29.65
CA GLY A 76 -0.67 8.16 29.77
C GLY A 76 -2.14 8.51 29.58
N THR A 77 -2.46 9.77 29.88
CA THR A 77 -3.77 10.36 29.74
C THR A 77 -3.72 11.51 28.74
N LEU A 78 -4.86 11.86 28.22
CA LEU A 78 -4.96 13.03 27.35
C LEU A 78 -6.26 13.79 27.58
N SER A 79 -6.21 15.11 27.36
CA SER A 79 -7.37 16.01 27.34
C SER A 79 -7.47 16.60 25.96
N LEU A 80 -8.63 16.45 25.30
CA LEU A 80 -8.87 17.04 23.99
C LEU A 80 -10.35 17.32 23.76
N ASN A 81 -10.62 18.26 22.87
CA ASN A 81 -11.94 18.61 22.41
C ASN A 81 -11.96 18.61 20.87
N LEU A 82 -12.66 17.64 20.30
CA LEU A 82 -12.87 17.51 18.86
C LEU A 82 -14.36 17.63 18.57
N THR A 83 -14.74 18.52 17.66
CA THR A 83 -16.15 18.74 17.29
C THR A 83 -16.31 18.51 15.79
N ARG A 84 -17.16 17.55 15.41
CA ARG A 84 -17.49 17.21 14.02
C ARG A 84 -16.27 16.92 13.14
N VAL A 85 -15.32 16.18 13.67
CA VAL A 85 -14.09 15.79 12.95
C VAL A 85 -14.32 14.43 12.27
N PRO A 86 -13.87 14.21 11.03
CA PRO A 86 -13.90 12.91 10.41
C PRO A 86 -13.19 11.87 11.28
N TRP A 87 -13.75 10.67 11.43
CA TRP A 87 -13.27 9.64 12.33
C TRP A 87 -11.76 9.34 12.18
N ARG A 88 -11.28 9.17 10.93
CA ARG A 88 -9.84 8.92 10.67
C ARG A 88 -8.95 10.07 11.14
N GLN A 89 -9.42 11.29 11.00
CA GLN A 89 -8.70 12.46 11.47
C GLN A 89 -8.69 12.52 13.00
N ALA A 90 -9.82 12.25 13.66
CA ALA A 90 -9.91 12.17 15.11
C ALA A 90 -8.93 11.12 15.66
N LEU A 91 -8.90 9.91 15.08
CA LEU A 91 -7.97 8.86 15.47
C LEU A 91 -6.49 9.29 15.32
N ARG A 92 -6.14 9.90 14.20
CA ARG A 92 -4.77 10.42 13.98
C ARG A 92 -4.41 11.52 14.97
N THR A 93 -5.33 12.42 15.25
CA THR A 93 -5.13 13.50 16.24
C THR A 93 -4.85 12.93 17.61
N VAL A 94 -5.64 11.97 18.09
CA VAL A 94 -5.43 11.30 19.38
C VAL A 94 -4.05 10.64 19.44
N VAL A 95 -3.71 9.86 18.43
CA VAL A 95 -2.41 9.15 18.36
C VAL A 95 -1.24 10.13 18.35
N THR A 96 -1.32 11.19 17.54
CA THR A 96 -0.24 12.19 17.44
C THR A 96 -0.11 12.99 18.73
N SER A 97 -1.23 13.40 19.34
CA SER A 97 -1.20 14.15 20.62
C SER A 97 -0.61 13.35 21.77
N ALA A 98 -0.77 12.03 21.74
CA ALA A 98 -0.18 11.12 22.71
C ALA A 98 1.27 10.72 22.36
N GLY A 99 1.87 11.22 21.28
CA GLY A 99 3.22 10.85 20.84
C GLY A 99 3.35 9.40 20.37
N LEU A 100 2.23 8.81 19.91
CA LEU A 100 2.15 7.42 19.46
C LEU A 100 2.28 7.30 17.95
N VAL A 101 2.50 6.08 17.48
CA VAL A 101 2.55 5.73 16.06
C VAL A 101 1.37 4.84 15.71
N LEU A 102 0.66 5.19 14.63
CA LEU A 102 -0.45 4.43 14.07
C LEU A 102 -0.01 3.71 12.81
N ARG A 103 -0.24 2.40 12.76
CA ARG A 103 -0.07 1.56 11.57
C ARG A 103 -1.40 0.85 11.27
N GLU A 104 -1.78 0.81 10.02
CA GLU A 104 -2.95 0.05 9.55
C GLU A 104 -2.46 -1.11 8.67
N GLU A 105 -2.83 -2.33 9.03
CA GLU A 105 -2.47 -3.53 8.30
C GLU A 105 -3.63 -4.53 8.33
N GLY A 106 -4.07 -5.00 7.15
CA GLY A 106 -5.17 -5.96 7.05
C GLY A 106 -6.49 -5.49 7.66
N GLY A 107 -6.74 -4.16 7.73
CA GLY A 107 -7.94 -3.60 8.37
C GLY A 107 -7.88 -3.53 9.90
N ILE A 108 -6.72 -3.84 10.48
CA ILE A 108 -6.44 -3.73 11.92
C ILE A 108 -5.56 -2.51 12.16
N PHE A 109 -5.89 -1.72 13.17
CA PHE A 109 -5.08 -0.59 13.61
C PHE A 109 -4.13 -1.03 14.73
N TYR A 110 -2.85 -0.80 14.52
CA TYR A 110 -1.80 -1.06 15.52
C TYR A 110 -1.30 0.27 16.05
N VAL A 111 -1.31 0.41 17.37
CA VAL A 111 -0.80 1.61 18.05
C VAL A 111 0.32 1.22 19.00
N HIS A 112 1.45 1.90 18.88
CA HIS A 112 2.66 1.65 19.65
C HIS A 112 3.44 2.94 19.83
N THR A 113 4.43 2.93 20.73
CA THR A 113 5.34 4.07 20.92
C THR A 113 6.41 4.10 19.81
N ALA A 114 6.98 5.28 19.57
CA ALA A 114 8.12 5.42 18.67
C ALA A 114 9.36 4.64 19.17
N ALA A 115 9.49 4.46 20.48
CA ALA A 115 10.56 3.66 21.08
C ALA A 115 10.43 2.18 20.71
N TRP A 116 9.25 1.61 20.89
CA TRP A 116 8.97 0.22 20.51
C TRP A 116 9.23 -0.03 19.01
N GLN A 117 8.84 0.92 18.16
CA GLN A 117 9.07 0.79 16.72
C GLN A 117 10.56 0.77 16.37
N ARG A 118 11.37 1.59 17.04
CA ARG A 118 12.83 1.58 16.85
C ARG A 118 13.44 0.26 17.29
N GLU A 119 13.07 -0.23 18.46
CA GLU A 119 13.56 -1.50 19.00
C GLU A 119 13.23 -2.68 18.09
N GLN A 120 12.00 -2.74 17.54
CA GLN A 120 11.61 -3.79 16.57
C GLN A 120 12.43 -3.71 15.28
N ARG A 121 12.72 -2.51 14.80
CA ARG A 121 13.56 -2.31 13.63
C ARG A 121 14.99 -2.78 13.87
N GLU A 122 15.59 -2.40 14.95
CA GLU A 122 16.94 -2.82 15.36
C GLU A 122 17.03 -4.35 15.50
N ARG A 123 16.04 -4.97 16.13
CA ARG A 123 15.97 -6.45 16.23
C ARG A 123 15.89 -7.10 14.85
N SER A 124 15.05 -6.59 13.96
CA SER A 124 14.91 -7.15 12.61
C SER A 124 16.19 -7.02 11.79
N GLU A 125 16.91 -5.90 11.92
CA GLU A 125 18.21 -5.67 11.26
C GLU A 125 19.28 -6.62 11.81
N GLN A 126 19.33 -6.81 13.12
CA GLN A 126 20.25 -7.76 13.76
C GLN A 126 19.97 -9.21 13.33
N GLU A 127 18.70 -9.61 13.28
CA GLU A 127 18.33 -10.95 12.81
C GLU A 127 18.68 -11.17 11.34
N GLN A 128 18.48 -10.16 10.49
CA GLN A 128 18.87 -10.22 9.08
C GLN A 128 20.38 -10.34 8.91
N ALA A 129 21.14 -9.54 9.65
CA ALA A 129 22.60 -9.62 9.68
C ALA A 129 23.09 -11.01 10.12
N ARG A 130 22.49 -11.58 11.19
CA ARG A 130 22.80 -12.96 11.61
C ARG A 130 22.50 -13.97 10.53
N ARG A 131 21.33 -13.91 9.92
CA ARG A 131 20.96 -14.84 8.82
C ARG A 131 21.92 -14.76 7.65
N GLN A 132 22.39 -13.57 7.30
CA GLN A 132 23.41 -13.39 6.25
C GLN A 132 24.77 -14.01 6.65
N LEU A 133 25.17 -13.87 7.92
CA LEU A 133 26.39 -14.49 8.45
C LEU A 133 26.28 -16.02 8.53
N ASP A 134 25.09 -16.55 8.83
CA ASP A 134 24.84 -18.00 8.97
C ASP A 134 24.45 -18.66 7.63
N ALA A 135 24.31 -17.87 6.56
CA ALA A 135 24.02 -18.42 5.24
C ALA A 135 25.12 -19.39 4.78
N PRO A 136 24.75 -20.56 4.25
CA PRO A 136 25.73 -21.54 3.76
C PRO A 136 26.53 -20.94 2.60
N LEU A 137 27.84 -21.15 2.61
CA LEU A 137 28.72 -20.76 1.51
C LEU A 137 28.46 -21.70 0.31
N VAL A 138 28.26 -21.10 -0.86
CA VAL A 138 28.10 -21.80 -2.12
C VAL A 138 29.41 -21.66 -2.90
N THR A 139 30.04 -22.79 -3.26
CA THR A 139 31.20 -22.79 -4.14
C THR A 139 30.73 -22.82 -5.58
N GLN A 140 31.11 -21.81 -6.35
CA GLN A 140 30.81 -21.71 -7.78
C GLN A 140 32.08 -21.58 -8.57
N GLY A 141 32.34 -22.54 -9.44
CA GLY A 141 33.44 -22.47 -10.43
C GLY A 141 33.00 -21.64 -11.64
N ILE A 142 33.78 -20.63 -11.98
CA ILE A 142 33.55 -19.79 -13.17
C ILE A 142 34.70 -20.00 -14.14
N PRO A 143 34.48 -20.65 -15.30
CA PRO A 143 35.51 -20.82 -16.28
C PRO A 143 35.78 -19.50 -17.01
N PHE A 144 37.02 -19.07 -17.08
CA PHE A 144 37.45 -17.90 -17.83
C PHE A 144 38.29 -18.31 -19.01
N SER A 145 38.02 -17.71 -20.17
CA SER A 145 38.86 -17.83 -21.38
C SER A 145 39.38 -16.43 -21.73
N TYR A 146 40.71 -16.29 -21.82
CA TYR A 146 41.38 -15.05 -22.30
C TYR A 146 41.38 -13.85 -21.33
N ALA A 147 41.33 -14.03 -20.02
CA ALA A 147 41.52 -12.96 -19.07
C ALA A 147 42.71 -13.20 -18.16
N ASP A 148 43.38 -12.12 -17.71
CA ASP A 148 44.38 -12.22 -16.66
C ASP A 148 43.73 -12.58 -15.34
N ALA A 149 43.99 -13.79 -14.86
CA ALA A 149 43.41 -14.33 -13.64
C ALA A 149 43.68 -13.45 -12.41
N GLY A 150 44.85 -12.78 -12.37
CA GLY A 150 45.25 -11.91 -11.27
C GLY A 150 44.46 -10.60 -11.20
N GLU A 151 44.08 -10.02 -12.34
CA GLU A 151 43.21 -8.82 -12.36
C GLU A 151 41.77 -9.16 -11.98
N LEU A 152 41.29 -10.30 -12.47
CA LEU A 152 39.95 -10.79 -12.10
C LEU A 152 39.85 -11.13 -10.62
N GLN A 153 40.90 -11.72 -10.04
CA GLN A 153 40.93 -12.00 -8.60
C GLN A 153 40.76 -10.72 -7.78
N LYS A 154 41.52 -9.67 -8.08
CA LYS A 154 41.43 -8.37 -7.37
C LYS A 154 40.04 -7.69 -7.51
N ALA A 155 39.42 -7.85 -8.68
CA ALA A 155 38.09 -7.31 -8.90
C ALA A 155 37.01 -8.11 -8.15
N ALA A 156 37.12 -9.43 -8.14
CA ALA A 156 36.16 -10.33 -7.51
C ALA A 156 36.26 -10.32 -5.97
N GLU A 157 37.45 -10.11 -5.41
CA GLU A 157 37.65 -9.97 -3.96
C GLU A 157 36.78 -8.84 -3.34
N LYS A 158 36.54 -7.77 -4.10
CA LYS A 158 35.67 -6.65 -3.65
C LYS A 158 34.19 -6.99 -3.63
N LEU A 159 33.79 -8.07 -4.29
CA LEU A 159 32.41 -8.52 -4.40
C LEU A 159 32.08 -9.67 -3.44
N LEU A 160 33.10 -10.23 -2.77
CA LEU A 160 32.91 -11.32 -1.83
C LEU A 160 32.18 -10.86 -0.57
N SER A 161 31.36 -11.76 -0.04
CA SER A 161 30.81 -11.60 1.30
C SER A 161 31.92 -11.70 2.37
N PRO A 162 31.70 -11.22 3.62
CA PRO A 162 32.74 -11.26 4.68
C PRO A 162 33.31 -12.65 4.99
N LYS A 163 32.63 -13.71 4.60
CA LYS A 163 33.05 -15.11 4.76
C LYS A 163 33.52 -15.76 3.44
N GLY A 164 33.39 -15.06 2.33
CA GLY A 164 33.75 -15.58 1.00
C GLY A 164 35.26 -15.61 0.80
N SER A 165 35.75 -16.63 0.11
CA SER A 165 37.15 -16.74 -0.35
C SER A 165 37.20 -17.03 -1.85
N LEU A 166 38.22 -16.56 -2.51
CA LEU A 166 38.48 -16.81 -3.92
C LEU A 166 39.78 -17.58 -4.06
N SER A 167 39.73 -18.64 -4.85
CA SER A 167 40.93 -19.43 -5.26
C SER A 167 41.00 -19.47 -6.78
N VAL A 168 42.16 -19.29 -7.34
CA VAL A 168 42.44 -19.40 -8.77
C VAL A 168 43.42 -20.55 -8.96
N ASP A 169 43.04 -21.53 -9.77
CA ASP A 169 43.85 -22.68 -10.18
C ASP A 169 44.43 -22.45 -11.59
#